data_f1fcd1e2fe1311cbb83a57e79dc344d1
#
_entry.id   f1fcd1e2fe1311cbb83a57e79dc344d1
#
_cell.length_a   1.000
_cell.length_b   1.000
_cell.length_c   1.000
_cell.angle_alpha   90.00
_cell.angle_beta   90.00
_cell.angle_gamma   90.00
#
_symmetry.space_group_name_H-M   'P 1'
#
loop_
_entity.id
_entity.type
_entity.pdbx_description
1 polymer ?
#
loop_
_entity_poly.entity_id
_entity_poly.type
_entity_poly.pdbx_seq_one_letter_code
_entity_poly.pdbx_strand_id
1 'polypeptide(L)'
;MLGLIKSLKEAWNNWVGDHEMELEIRKHLTKNGYYGGTVKLTNVRLVAVQRPGWLQVFRFEATARIQADETDGPSPEAVYEQLYGLVRDDIRHKMTSVRVFRQPEERRELYLRWSEDLIQLRGAHGLI
;
A
#
# COMPACT_ATOMS: atom_id res chain seq x y z
N MET A 1 -5.80 -9.08 -24.26
CA MET A 1 -6.79 -8.65 -23.28
C MET A 1 -7.06 -9.67 -22.18
N LEU A 2 -7.33 -10.91 -22.53
CA LEU A 2 -7.48 -11.98 -21.52
C LEU A 2 -6.24 -12.16 -20.66
N GLY A 3 -5.03 -11.99 -21.22
CA GLY A 3 -3.79 -12.07 -20.47
C GLY A 3 -3.60 -10.95 -19.46
N LEU A 4 -4.10 -9.74 -19.75
CA LEU A 4 -4.01 -8.61 -18.81
C LEU A 4 -4.95 -8.81 -17.63
N ILE A 5 -6.18 -9.26 -17.86
CA ILE A 5 -7.16 -9.54 -16.80
C ILE A 5 -6.65 -10.66 -15.89
N LYS A 6 -6.10 -11.71 -16.49
CA LYS A 6 -5.51 -12.81 -15.74
C LYS A 6 -4.33 -12.35 -14.89
N SER A 7 -3.47 -11.50 -15.46
CA SER A 7 -2.32 -10.92 -14.76
C SER A 7 -2.74 -10.05 -13.57
N LEU A 8 -3.79 -9.26 -13.73
CA LEU A 8 -4.35 -8.43 -12.66
C LEU A 8 -4.90 -9.29 -11.52
N LYS A 9 -5.63 -10.34 -11.88
CA LYS A 9 -6.20 -11.26 -10.90
C LYS A 9 -5.12 -12.05 -10.17
N GLU A 10 -4.09 -12.48 -10.88
CA GLU A 10 -2.95 -13.16 -10.29
C GLU A 10 -2.16 -12.23 -9.36
N ALA A 11 -1.93 -10.99 -9.76
CA ALA A 11 -1.27 -10.00 -8.93
C ALA A 11 -2.05 -9.73 -7.64
N TRP A 12 -3.38 -9.59 -7.75
CA TRP A 12 -4.26 -9.42 -6.61
C TRP A 12 -4.18 -10.62 -5.66
N ASN A 13 -4.32 -11.83 -6.22
CA ASN A 13 -4.28 -13.06 -5.42
C ASN A 13 -2.90 -13.26 -4.77
N ASN A 14 -1.83 -12.97 -5.50
CA ASN A 14 -0.48 -13.06 -4.98
C ASN A 14 -0.26 -12.05 -3.86
N TRP A 15 -0.78 -10.83 -4.01
CA TRP A 15 -0.65 -9.80 -3.00
C TRP A 15 -1.38 -10.18 -1.71
N VAL A 16 -2.63 -10.64 -1.82
CA VAL A 16 -3.43 -11.06 -0.66
C VAL A 16 -2.79 -12.26 0.05
N GLY A 17 -2.09 -13.12 -0.70
CA GLY A 17 -1.34 -14.25 -0.15
C GLY A 17 0.12 -13.96 0.18
N ASP A 18 0.61 -12.76 -0.10
CA ASP A 18 2.01 -12.40 0.08
C ASP A 18 2.26 -11.86 1.48
N HIS A 19 2.66 -12.74 2.38
CA HIS A 19 3.01 -12.38 3.74
C HIS A 19 4.21 -11.44 3.83
N GLU A 20 5.15 -11.50 2.89
CA GLU A 20 6.32 -10.64 2.89
C GLU A 20 5.93 -9.19 2.63
N MET A 21 5.06 -8.94 1.68
CA MET A 21 4.57 -7.59 1.38
C MET A 21 3.75 -7.04 2.55
N GLU A 22 2.87 -7.84 3.12
CA GLU A 22 2.12 -7.47 4.31
C GLU A 22 3.04 -7.11 5.47
N LEU A 23 4.08 -7.90 5.70
CA LEU A 23 5.08 -7.63 6.73
C LEU A 23 5.82 -6.33 6.49
N GLU A 24 6.17 -6.02 5.25
CA GLU A 24 6.82 -4.76 4.90
C GLU A 24 5.93 -3.56 5.21
N ILE A 25 4.64 -3.65 4.91
CA ILE A 25 3.68 -2.61 5.25
C ILE A 25 3.59 -2.43 6.77
N ARG A 26 3.49 -3.53 7.51
CA ARG A 26 3.41 -3.49 8.98
C ARG A 26 4.67 -2.91 9.61
N LYS A 27 5.84 -3.27 9.10
CA LYS A 27 7.12 -2.72 9.55
C LYS A 27 7.19 -1.21 9.30
N HIS A 28 6.76 -0.77 8.12
CA HIS A 28 6.74 0.64 7.77
C HIS A 28 5.85 1.44 8.74
N LEU A 29 4.66 0.93 9.02
CA LEU A 29 3.73 1.56 9.95
C LEU A 29 4.28 1.59 11.37
N THR A 30 4.91 0.52 11.82
CA THR A 30 5.54 0.48 13.14
C THR A 30 6.62 1.54 13.30
N LYS A 31 7.44 1.73 12.27
CA LYS A 31 8.47 2.77 12.26
C LYS A 31 7.90 4.19 12.28
N ASN A 32 6.65 4.36 11.85
CA ASN A 32 6.00 5.66 11.74
C ASN A 32 5.00 5.93 12.88
N GLY A 33 5.07 5.18 13.96
CA GLY A 33 4.31 5.45 15.16
C GLY A 33 2.95 4.75 15.25
N TYR A 34 2.75 3.67 14.51
CA TYR A 34 1.53 2.87 14.55
C TYR A 34 1.82 1.46 15.08
N TYR A 35 0.79 0.81 15.61
CA TYR A 35 0.88 -0.61 15.95
C TYR A 35 0.66 -1.47 14.71
N GLY A 36 1.74 -1.97 14.12
CA GLY A 36 1.68 -2.74 12.87
C GLY A 36 0.84 -4.02 12.97
N GLY A 37 0.78 -4.65 14.14
CA GLY A 37 -0.01 -5.86 14.36
C GLY A 37 -1.52 -5.67 14.31
N THR A 38 -2.01 -4.45 14.51
CA THR A 38 -3.44 -4.13 14.53
C THR A 38 -3.93 -3.51 13.21
N VAL A 39 -3.07 -3.42 12.21
CA VAL A 39 -3.40 -2.80 10.94
C VAL A 39 -4.44 -3.62 10.18
N LYS A 40 -5.50 -2.94 9.74
CA LYS A 40 -6.49 -3.51 8.84
C LYS A 40 -6.29 -2.91 7.45
N LEU A 41 -5.93 -3.76 6.50
CA LEU A 41 -5.73 -3.35 5.11
C LEU A 41 -7.03 -3.54 4.31
N THR A 42 -7.38 -2.54 3.52
CA THR A 42 -8.57 -2.55 2.68
C THR A 42 -8.26 -1.96 1.31
N ASN A 43 -9.13 -2.24 0.34
CA ASN A 43 -9.06 -1.68 -1.01
C ASN A 43 -7.70 -1.84 -1.68
N VAL A 44 -7.08 -2.98 -1.48
CA VAL A 44 -5.81 -3.32 -2.13
C VAL A 44 -6.05 -3.54 -3.61
N ARG A 45 -5.31 -2.82 -4.44
CA ARG A 45 -5.51 -2.87 -5.89
C ARG A 45 -4.22 -2.56 -6.64
N LEU A 46 -3.97 -3.34 -7.70
CA LEU A 46 -2.91 -3.02 -8.65
C LEU A 46 -3.35 -1.83 -9.50
N VAL A 47 -2.55 -0.77 -9.54
CA VAL A 47 -2.91 0.48 -10.24
C VAL A 47 -1.95 0.86 -11.37
N ALA A 48 -0.74 0.34 -11.37
CA ALA A 48 0.20 0.57 -12.47
C ALA A 48 1.16 -0.60 -12.60
N VAL A 49 1.63 -0.86 -13.81
CA VAL A 49 2.53 -1.96 -14.09
C VAL A 49 3.45 -1.63 -15.25
N GLN A 50 4.71 -2.05 -15.15
CA GLN A 50 5.65 -2.02 -16.26
C GLN A 50 5.56 -3.33 -17.03
N ARG A 51 5.60 -3.28 -18.37
CA ARG A 51 5.72 -4.50 -19.16
C ARG A 51 7.16 -5.01 -19.12
N PRO A 52 7.39 -6.30 -18.88
CA PRO A 52 6.43 -7.41 -18.74
C PRO A 52 5.87 -7.66 -17.33
N GLY A 53 5.85 -6.69 -16.46
CA GLY A 53 5.25 -6.82 -15.13
C GLY A 53 6.23 -7.00 -13.99
N TRP A 54 7.49 -6.67 -14.21
CA TRP A 54 8.52 -6.76 -13.17
C TRP A 54 8.42 -5.66 -12.12
N LEU A 55 7.77 -4.54 -12.46
CA LEU A 55 7.53 -3.42 -11.57
C LEU A 55 6.03 -3.21 -11.48
N GLN A 56 5.52 -3.27 -10.26
CA GLN A 56 4.09 -3.16 -9.98
C GLN A 56 3.88 -2.11 -8.90
N VAL A 57 2.82 -1.32 -9.06
CA VAL A 57 2.39 -0.36 -8.04
C VAL A 57 1.00 -0.73 -7.58
N PHE A 58 0.87 -0.94 -6.28
CA PHE A 58 -0.41 -1.22 -5.64
C PHE A 58 -0.82 -0.03 -4.80
N ARG A 59 -2.10 0.24 -4.75
CA ARG A 59 -2.67 1.13 -3.75
C ARG A 59 -3.35 0.31 -2.68
N PHE A 60 -3.41 0.84 -1.49
CA PHE A 60 -4.18 0.26 -0.40
C PHE A 60 -4.64 1.37 0.54
N GLU A 61 -5.59 1.04 1.38
CA GLU A 61 -5.98 1.85 2.51
C GLU A 61 -5.76 1.04 3.77
N ALA A 62 -5.48 1.71 4.86
CA ALA A 62 -5.21 1.05 6.12
C ALA A 62 -5.86 1.83 7.26
N THR A 63 -6.37 1.10 8.22
CA THR A 63 -6.75 1.65 9.52
C THR A 63 -5.75 1.13 10.53
N ALA A 64 -5.05 2.03 11.20
CA ALA A 64 -3.99 1.68 12.13
C ALA A 64 -4.14 2.41 13.45
N ARG A 65 -3.85 1.69 14.53
CA ARG A 65 -3.83 2.27 15.87
C ARG A 65 -2.54 3.04 16.07
N ILE A 66 -2.67 4.28 16.58
CA ILE A 66 -1.53 5.11 16.92
C ILE A 66 -0.89 4.56 18.20
N GLN A 67 0.44 4.49 18.23
CA GLN A 67 1.17 4.15 19.43
C GLN A 67 1.04 5.28 20.44
N ALA A 68 0.46 4.96 21.61
CA ALA A 68 0.36 5.92 22.69
C ALA A 68 1.72 6.08 23.35
N ASP A 69 2.04 7.32 23.74
CA ASP A 69 3.23 7.58 24.54
C ASP A 69 2.97 7.03 25.96
N GLU A 70 3.86 6.17 26.45
CA GLU A 70 3.74 5.54 27.75
C GLU A 70 3.72 6.54 28.91
N THR A 71 4.12 7.77 28.66
CA THR A 71 4.15 8.83 29.67
C THR A 71 2.79 9.49 29.93
N ASP A 72 1.77 9.20 29.13
CA ASP A 72 0.47 9.88 29.19
C ASP A 72 -0.53 9.26 30.17
N GLY A 73 -0.07 8.44 31.13
CA GLY A 73 -0.90 7.89 32.19
C GLY A 73 -1.74 6.68 31.76
N PRO A 74 -2.76 6.29 32.56
CA PRO A 74 -3.50 5.04 32.33
C PRO A 74 -4.24 5.09 31.00
N SER A 75 -3.96 4.10 30.18
CA SER A 75 -4.53 3.75 28.87
C SER A 75 -5.52 4.76 28.28
N PRO A 76 -5.09 5.72 27.46
CA PRO A 76 -6.06 6.48 26.69
C PRO A 76 -6.85 5.53 25.78
N GLU A 77 -8.06 5.91 25.43
CA GLU A 77 -8.83 5.17 24.44
C GLU A 77 -8.00 4.97 23.18
N ALA A 78 -8.11 3.79 22.57
CA ALA A 78 -7.38 3.49 21.35
C ALA A 78 -7.79 4.46 20.24
N VAL A 79 -6.81 5.15 19.68
CA VAL A 79 -7.02 6.08 18.58
C VAL A 79 -6.56 5.42 17.29
N TYR A 80 -7.45 5.39 16.31
CA TYR A 80 -7.18 4.81 14.98
C TYR A 80 -7.16 5.91 13.94
N GLU A 81 -6.26 5.79 12.97
CA GLU A 81 -6.21 6.67 11.82
C GLU A 81 -6.48 5.91 10.54
N GLN A 82 -7.17 6.57 9.62
CA GLN A 82 -7.31 6.13 8.24
C GLN A 82 -6.09 6.59 7.46
N LEU A 83 -5.43 5.65 6.78
CA LEU A 83 -4.22 5.90 6.02
C LEU A 83 -4.41 5.49 4.57
N TYR A 84 -3.65 6.14 3.70
CA TYR A 84 -3.67 5.94 2.25
C TYR A 84 -2.26 5.56 1.81
N GLY A 85 -2.12 4.39 1.22
CA GLY A 85 -0.82 3.82 0.95
C GLY A 85 -0.58 3.45 -0.50
N LEU A 86 0.71 3.41 -0.85
CA LEU A 86 1.22 2.85 -2.08
C LEU A 86 2.36 1.89 -1.79
N VAL A 87 2.39 0.81 -2.56
CA VAL A 87 3.50 -0.14 -2.56
C VAL A 87 4.05 -0.19 -3.98
N ARG A 88 5.34 0.03 -4.11
CA ARG A 88 6.08 -0.17 -5.35
C ARG A 88 6.89 -1.46 -5.19
N ASP A 89 6.49 -2.48 -5.92
CA ASP A 89 7.13 -3.79 -5.87
C ASP A 89 7.96 -4.00 -7.12
N ASP A 90 9.27 -3.94 -6.98
CA ASP A 90 10.23 -4.20 -8.04
C ASP A 90 10.73 -5.64 -7.90
N ILE A 91 10.07 -6.54 -8.60
CA ILE A 91 10.35 -7.97 -8.53
C ILE A 91 11.74 -8.28 -9.07
N ARG A 92 12.17 -7.58 -10.10
CA ARG A 92 13.48 -7.78 -10.74
C ARG A 92 14.65 -7.48 -9.79
N HIS A 93 14.53 -6.42 -9.00
CA HIS A 93 15.56 -5.99 -8.06
C HIS A 93 15.26 -6.43 -6.63
N LYS A 94 14.17 -7.15 -6.40
CA LYS A 94 13.73 -7.61 -5.07
C LYS A 94 13.62 -6.45 -4.07
N MET A 95 13.05 -5.34 -4.53
CA MET A 95 12.88 -4.14 -3.70
C MET A 95 11.41 -3.80 -3.57
N THR A 96 10.97 -3.66 -2.33
CA THR A 96 9.60 -3.24 -2.03
C THR A 96 9.66 -1.90 -1.29
N SER A 97 9.03 -0.90 -1.86
CA SER A 97 8.92 0.43 -1.26
C SER A 97 7.50 0.69 -0.81
N VAL A 98 7.32 1.05 0.45
CA VAL A 98 6.01 1.38 1.02
C VAL A 98 6.00 2.85 1.39
N ARG A 99 4.91 3.54 1.03
CA ARG A 99 4.65 4.92 1.46
C ARG A 99 3.21 5.02 1.94
N VAL A 100 3.03 5.70 3.04
CA VAL A 100 1.72 5.85 3.69
C VAL A 100 1.50 7.33 4.00
N PHE A 101 0.30 7.80 3.74
CA PHE A 101 -0.08 9.20 3.90
C PHE A 101 -1.38 9.31 4.69
N ARG A 102 -1.55 10.44 5.38
CA ARG A 102 -2.79 10.77 6.07
C ARG A 102 -3.83 11.37 5.13
N GLN A 103 -3.39 11.93 4.00
CA GLN A 103 -4.24 12.58 3.02
C GLN A 103 -4.18 11.85 1.68
N PRO A 104 -5.33 11.58 1.05
CA PRO A 104 -5.34 10.89 -0.25
C PRO A 104 -4.68 11.70 -1.36
N GLU A 105 -4.66 13.03 -1.26
CA GLU A 105 -4.01 13.91 -2.23
C GLU A 105 -2.50 13.68 -2.29
N GLU A 106 -1.87 13.46 -1.15
CA GLU A 106 -0.43 13.17 -1.09
C GLU A 106 -0.10 11.84 -1.76
N ARG A 107 -0.96 10.82 -1.55
CA ARG A 107 -0.83 9.55 -2.24
C ARG A 107 -0.95 9.72 -3.74
N ARG A 108 -1.90 10.53 -4.19
CA ARG A 108 -2.11 10.82 -5.61
C ARG A 108 -0.88 11.44 -6.25
N GLU A 109 -0.25 12.40 -5.60
CA GLU A 109 0.97 13.05 -6.10
C GLU A 109 2.10 12.03 -6.29
N LEU A 110 2.31 11.17 -5.31
CA LEU A 110 3.32 10.14 -5.41
C LEU A 110 2.99 9.13 -6.51
N TYR A 111 1.72 8.73 -6.61
CA TYR A 111 1.26 7.82 -7.65
C TYR A 111 1.56 8.37 -9.05
N LEU A 112 1.29 9.65 -9.29
CA LEU A 112 1.56 10.27 -10.58
C LEU A 112 3.05 10.23 -10.94
N ARG A 113 3.92 10.42 -9.96
CA ARG A 113 5.37 10.30 -10.18
C ARG A 113 5.80 8.85 -10.41
N TRP A 114 5.32 7.93 -9.61
CA TRP A 114 5.70 6.52 -9.70
C TRP A 114 5.17 5.84 -10.96
N SER A 115 4.05 6.31 -11.48
CA SER A 115 3.40 5.71 -12.65
C SER A 115 3.71 6.41 -13.97
N GLU A 116 4.57 7.43 -13.96
CA GLU A 116 4.86 8.25 -15.15
C GLU A 116 5.26 7.41 -16.38
N ASP A 117 6.15 6.43 -16.18
CA ASP A 117 6.63 5.55 -17.26
C ASP A 117 5.96 4.17 -17.24
N LEU A 118 4.88 4.01 -16.48
CA LEU A 118 4.20 2.75 -16.32
C LEU A 118 2.85 2.76 -17.03
N ILE A 119 2.31 1.57 -17.26
CA ILE A 119 0.95 1.42 -17.75
C ILE A 119 0.01 1.63 -16.58
N GLN A 120 -0.76 2.70 -16.63
CA GLN A 120 -1.78 2.99 -15.63
C GLN A 120 -3.04 2.19 -15.97
N LEU A 121 -3.56 1.51 -14.97
CA LEU A 121 -4.71 0.65 -15.16
C LEU A 121 -5.99 1.47 -15.20
N ARG A 122 -6.98 0.97 -15.97
CA ARG A 122 -8.25 1.63 -16.15
C ARG A 122 -8.95 1.84 -14.81
N GLY A 123 -9.38 3.07 -14.57
CA GLY A 123 -10.04 3.45 -13.34
C GLY A 123 -9.12 3.85 -12.20
N ALA A 124 -7.80 3.71 -12.35
CA ALA A 124 -6.84 4.04 -11.30
C ALA A 124 -6.90 5.52 -10.92
N HIS A 125 -7.06 6.41 -11.88
CA HIS A 125 -7.18 7.85 -11.62
C HIS A 125 -8.39 8.23 -10.78
N GLY A 126 -9.52 7.59 -11.03
CA GLY A 126 -10.74 7.85 -10.27
C GLY A 126 -10.66 7.34 -8.82
N LEU A 127 -9.71 6.48 -8.53
CA LEU A 127 -9.54 5.84 -7.23
C LEU A 127 -8.41 6.46 -6.41
N ILE A 128 -7.62 7.28 -7.03
CA ILE A 128 -6.51 7.98 -6.43
C ILE A 128 -6.74 9.48 -6.44
#